data_8f0712ddeb923eb8fe5b0c5c473fe9f0
#
_entry.id   8f0712ddeb923eb8fe5b0c5c473fe9f0
#
_cell.length_a   1.000
_cell.length_b   1.000
_cell.length_c   1.000
_cell.angle_alpha   90.00
_cell.angle_beta   90.00
_cell.angle_gamma   90.00
#
_symmetry.space_group_name_H-M   'P 1'
#
loop_
_entity.id
_entity.type
_entity.pdbx_description
1 polymer ?
#
loop_
_entity_poly.entity_id
_entity_poly.type
_entity_poly.pdbx_seq_one_letter_code
_entity_poly.pdbx_strand_id
1 'polypeptide(L)'
;MAEAQNIPAGSTTAGSIAVAAESTVATRMSAPPSFDVADFPVPHGREEEWRFTPLERLKGLHDGTAVATGAGIEVEVSAPEGVHVETVGRDDARIGRAGTPVDRVAAQAYTSFEKASVVSVPKETVLSEPIRIAVRGVGGVAYGHQVIELGAFAEALVVIDHTGDAVLAANVDYILGDGAKLTVVSVQDWEPGAVHVAQHNALVGRDASLKSVVVTFGGDVVRLHPRVQYAGPGGDAELLGLYFTDHGQHQEHRLLVDHNAPHCRSNVAYKGALQGQDAHAVWIGDVLIRAAAEGTDSYELNRNLVLTDGARVDSVPNLEIETGEIAGAGHASATGRFDDSQLFYLQSRGIPEAEARRLVVRGFFAELVQQIGLPDVEERLLDKIDAELQAAV
;
A
#
# COMPACT_ATOMS: atom_id res chain seq x y z
N MET A 1 -29.58 30.92 -60.30
CA MET A 1 -29.75 29.55 -60.77
C MET A 1 -28.38 28.85 -60.68
N ALA A 2 -28.21 28.04 -59.70
CA ALA A 2 -27.08 27.12 -59.57
C ALA A 2 -27.63 25.82 -58.99
N GLU A 3 -27.49 24.76 -59.72
CA GLU A 3 -28.03 23.45 -59.43
C GLU A 3 -27.36 22.80 -58.22
N ALA A 4 -28.17 22.23 -57.35
CA ALA A 4 -27.71 21.36 -56.27
C ALA A 4 -27.51 19.95 -56.79
N GLN A 5 -26.27 19.46 -56.73
CA GLN A 5 -25.93 18.06 -57.01
C GLN A 5 -26.24 17.19 -55.81
N ASN A 6 -27.06 16.20 -56.05
CA ASN A 6 -27.50 15.13 -55.16
C ASN A 6 -26.36 14.08 -55.00
N ILE A 7 -25.84 13.88 -53.80
CA ILE A 7 -24.89 12.80 -53.49
C ILE A 7 -25.65 11.66 -52.82
N PRO A 8 -25.57 10.41 -53.29
CA PRO A 8 -26.27 9.29 -52.68
C PRO A 8 -25.60 8.86 -51.37
N ALA A 9 -26.44 8.62 -50.35
CA ALA A 9 -26.02 8.08 -49.05
C ALA A 9 -25.54 6.63 -49.23
N GLY A 10 -24.24 6.44 -49.02
CA GLY A 10 -23.63 5.10 -48.89
C GLY A 10 -23.94 4.50 -47.52
N SER A 11 -24.66 3.38 -47.52
CA SER A 11 -24.89 2.53 -46.37
C SER A 11 -23.54 1.89 -45.93
N THR A 12 -22.93 2.36 -44.88
CA THR A 12 -21.87 1.66 -44.16
C THR A 12 -22.48 0.88 -43.01
N THR A 13 -22.60 -0.41 -43.19
CA THR A 13 -22.82 -1.38 -42.12
C THR A 13 -21.60 -1.32 -41.18
N ALA A 14 -21.76 -0.65 -40.02
CA ALA A 14 -20.82 -0.71 -38.95
C ALA A 14 -20.91 -2.09 -38.29
N GLY A 15 -19.99 -2.99 -38.68
CA GLY A 15 -19.71 -4.17 -37.90
C GLY A 15 -19.06 -3.75 -36.56
N SER A 16 -19.80 -3.84 -35.48
CA SER A 16 -19.26 -3.69 -34.15
C SER A 16 -18.34 -4.87 -33.87
N ILE A 17 -17.03 -4.65 -33.99
CA ILE A 17 -16.05 -5.53 -33.39
C ILE A 17 -15.97 -5.06 -31.92
N ALA A 18 -16.74 -5.73 -31.06
CA ALA A 18 -16.50 -5.68 -29.63
C ALA A 18 -15.24 -6.51 -29.35
N VAL A 19 -14.08 -5.91 -29.52
CA VAL A 19 -12.86 -6.39 -28.87
C VAL A 19 -13.06 -5.98 -27.42
N ALA A 20 -13.30 -6.95 -26.53
CA ALA A 20 -13.15 -6.72 -25.09
C ALA A 20 -11.72 -6.19 -24.91
N ALA A 21 -11.58 -4.92 -24.55
CA ALA A 21 -10.29 -4.36 -24.21
C ALA A 21 -9.80 -5.12 -22.98
N GLU A 22 -8.70 -5.85 -23.12
CA GLU A 22 -8.03 -6.42 -21.95
C GLU A 22 -7.66 -5.27 -21.01
N SER A 23 -7.97 -5.45 -19.71
CA SER A 23 -7.66 -4.46 -18.68
C SER A 23 -6.18 -4.06 -18.74
N THR A 24 -5.87 -2.76 -18.78
CA THR A 24 -4.49 -2.27 -18.79
C THR A 24 -3.76 -2.62 -17.50
N VAL A 25 -4.48 -2.78 -16.37
CA VAL A 25 -3.94 -3.30 -15.11
C VAL A 25 -3.52 -4.77 -15.29
N ALA A 26 -4.35 -5.60 -15.93
CA ALA A 26 -4.01 -6.99 -16.19
C ALA A 26 -2.84 -7.12 -17.18
N THR A 27 -2.74 -6.25 -18.20
CA THR A 27 -1.64 -6.28 -19.19
C THR A 27 -0.29 -5.83 -18.63
N ARG A 28 -0.28 -5.13 -17.48
CA ARG A 28 0.95 -4.74 -16.78
C ARG A 28 1.56 -5.84 -15.92
N MET A 29 0.82 -6.91 -15.66
CA MET A 29 1.31 -8.03 -14.86
C MET A 29 2.07 -9.02 -15.74
N SER A 30 3.21 -9.52 -15.29
CA SER A 30 4.02 -10.53 -16.01
C SER A 30 3.33 -11.90 -16.06
N ALA A 31 2.45 -12.17 -15.11
CA ALA A 31 1.66 -13.39 -15.01
C ALA A 31 0.31 -13.12 -14.31
N PRO A 32 -0.74 -13.94 -14.54
CA PRO A 32 -1.97 -13.86 -13.78
C PRO A 32 -1.72 -14.20 -12.29
N PRO A 33 -2.57 -13.72 -11.35
CA PRO A 33 -2.47 -14.06 -9.94
C PRO A 33 -2.48 -15.57 -9.71
N SER A 34 -1.56 -16.09 -8.91
CA SER A 34 -1.44 -17.52 -8.61
C SER A 34 -0.83 -17.76 -7.24
N PHE A 35 -1.20 -18.89 -6.62
CA PHE A 35 -0.54 -19.38 -5.41
C PHE A 35 0.72 -20.22 -5.71
N ASP A 36 0.95 -20.59 -6.96
CA ASP A 36 2.12 -21.34 -7.38
C ASP A 36 3.24 -20.42 -7.86
N VAL A 37 4.40 -20.49 -7.22
CA VAL A 37 5.60 -19.74 -7.61
C VAL A 37 6.03 -20.04 -9.04
N ALA A 38 5.77 -21.27 -9.53
CA ALA A 38 6.17 -21.70 -10.86
C ALA A 38 5.42 -20.94 -11.99
N ASP A 39 4.25 -20.37 -11.68
CA ASP A 39 3.49 -19.56 -12.62
C ASP A 39 4.12 -18.16 -12.85
N PHE A 40 5.05 -17.76 -12.00
CA PHE A 40 5.72 -16.47 -12.11
C PHE A 40 7.16 -16.63 -12.63
N PRO A 41 7.52 -15.98 -13.75
CA PRO A 41 8.90 -15.93 -14.19
C PRO A 41 9.78 -15.22 -13.14
N VAL A 42 11.08 -15.53 -13.13
CA VAL A 42 12.05 -14.77 -12.34
C VAL A 42 12.15 -13.36 -12.94
N PRO A 43 11.88 -12.31 -12.16
CA PRO A 43 11.95 -10.95 -12.68
C PRO A 43 13.38 -10.54 -13.03
N HIS A 44 13.50 -9.71 -14.07
CA HIS A 44 14.78 -9.19 -14.55
C HIS A 44 14.80 -7.64 -14.66
N GLY A 45 13.78 -6.95 -14.08
CA GLY A 45 13.73 -5.49 -13.96
C GLY A 45 13.26 -4.75 -15.21
N ARG A 46 12.77 -5.46 -16.23
CA ARG A 46 12.16 -4.85 -17.43
C ARG A 46 10.64 -4.97 -17.43
N GLU A 47 10.10 -5.81 -16.59
CA GLU A 47 8.67 -5.96 -16.36
C GLU A 47 8.13 -4.68 -15.72
N GLU A 48 6.92 -4.28 -16.07
CA GLU A 48 6.30 -3.06 -15.57
C GLU A 48 6.17 -3.06 -14.03
N GLU A 49 5.95 -4.23 -13.45
CA GLU A 49 5.81 -4.39 -12.01
C GLU A 49 7.14 -4.33 -11.24
N TRP A 50 8.28 -4.51 -11.92
CA TRP A 50 9.61 -4.55 -11.31
C TRP A 50 10.57 -3.47 -11.80
N ARG A 51 10.17 -2.63 -12.76
CA ARG A 51 11.06 -1.67 -13.44
C ARG A 51 11.73 -0.64 -12.53
N PHE A 52 11.15 -0.37 -11.37
CA PHE A 52 11.71 0.56 -10.40
C PHE A 52 12.43 -0.13 -9.25
N THR A 53 12.17 -1.42 -9.04
CA THR A 53 12.68 -2.20 -7.90
C THR A 53 14.12 -2.60 -8.14
N PRO A 54 15.07 -2.30 -7.21
CA PRO A 54 16.47 -2.71 -7.31
C PRO A 54 16.59 -4.21 -6.96
N LEU A 55 16.40 -5.09 -7.95
CA LEU A 55 16.31 -6.54 -7.76
C LEU A 55 17.53 -7.13 -7.04
N GLU A 56 18.72 -6.63 -7.34
CA GLU A 56 19.97 -7.06 -6.72
C GLU A 56 20.02 -6.79 -5.19
N ARG A 57 19.23 -5.82 -4.69
CA ARG A 57 19.12 -5.48 -3.28
C ARG A 57 18.08 -6.32 -2.55
N LEU A 58 17.25 -7.11 -3.25
CA LEU A 58 16.24 -7.98 -2.64
C LEU A 58 16.83 -9.23 -2.00
N LYS A 59 18.15 -9.39 -1.97
CA LYS A 59 18.89 -10.47 -1.29
C LYS A 59 18.36 -11.88 -1.60
N GLY A 60 17.96 -12.11 -2.87
CA GLY A 60 17.50 -13.43 -3.34
C GLY A 60 16.00 -13.71 -3.16
N LEU A 61 15.20 -12.76 -2.65
CA LEU A 61 13.75 -12.95 -2.56
C LEU A 61 13.07 -13.05 -3.93
N HIS A 62 13.56 -12.32 -4.93
CA HIS A 62 12.95 -12.25 -6.27
C HIS A 62 13.22 -13.50 -7.14
N ASP A 63 14.36 -14.17 -6.93
CA ASP A 63 14.77 -15.33 -7.73
C ASP A 63 14.60 -16.66 -6.99
N GLY A 64 14.25 -16.61 -5.69
CA GLY A 64 14.03 -17.79 -4.85
C GLY A 64 15.31 -18.36 -4.25
N THR A 65 16.45 -17.67 -4.35
CA THR A 65 17.71 -18.10 -3.72
C THR A 65 17.78 -17.76 -2.22
N ALA A 66 16.89 -16.88 -1.74
CA ALA A 66 16.73 -16.61 -0.32
C ALA A 66 16.12 -17.84 0.40
N VAL A 67 16.85 -18.39 1.35
CA VAL A 67 16.42 -19.54 2.14
C VAL A 67 16.16 -19.12 3.57
N ALA A 68 15.01 -19.51 4.12
CA ALA A 68 14.68 -19.22 5.51
C ALA A 68 15.76 -19.74 6.46
N THR A 69 16.20 -18.91 7.40
CA THR A 69 17.32 -19.17 8.31
C THR A 69 16.86 -19.27 9.76
N GLY A 70 15.81 -20.05 10.03
CA GLY A 70 15.24 -20.17 11.38
C GLY A 70 14.38 -18.96 11.74
N ALA A 71 14.52 -18.46 12.97
CA ALA A 71 13.75 -17.32 13.46
C ALA A 71 14.30 -16.00 12.88
N GLY A 72 14.02 -15.71 11.59
CA GLY A 72 14.37 -14.41 10.98
C GLY A 72 13.52 -13.25 11.50
N ILE A 73 12.34 -13.56 12.03
CA ILE A 73 11.44 -12.62 12.71
C ILE A 73 10.83 -13.23 13.97
N GLU A 74 10.50 -12.39 14.92
CA GLU A 74 9.65 -12.71 16.08
C GLU A 74 8.33 -11.91 15.93
N VAL A 75 7.19 -12.55 16.19
CA VAL A 75 5.87 -11.93 16.14
C VAL A 75 5.21 -12.05 17.52
N GLU A 76 4.87 -10.92 18.11
CA GLU A 76 4.14 -10.84 19.36
C GLU A 76 2.80 -10.14 19.14
N VAL A 77 1.72 -10.72 19.65
CA VAL A 77 0.37 -10.14 19.54
C VAL A 77 -0.16 -9.85 20.93
N SER A 78 -0.49 -8.60 21.18
CA SER A 78 -1.22 -8.14 22.37
C SER A 78 -2.62 -7.72 21.95
N ALA A 79 -3.63 -8.39 22.49
CA ALA A 79 -5.02 -8.18 22.11
C ALA A 79 -5.93 -8.05 23.35
N PRO A 80 -7.00 -7.22 23.27
CA PRO A 80 -8.03 -7.13 24.30
C PRO A 80 -8.78 -8.45 24.51
N GLU A 81 -9.47 -8.54 25.64
CA GLU A 81 -10.36 -9.68 25.93
C GLU A 81 -11.43 -9.86 24.83
N GLY A 82 -11.72 -11.10 24.47
CA GLY A 82 -12.68 -11.46 23.43
C GLY A 82 -12.10 -11.54 22.01
N VAL A 83 -10.86 -11.13 21.81
CA VAL A 83 -10.13 -11.35 20.54
C VAL A 83 -9.49 -12.73 20.57
N HIS A 84 -9.64 -13.48 19.46
CA HIS A 84 -8.99 -14.78 19.31
C HIS A 84 -7.67 -14.61 18.57
N VAL A 85 -6.58 -15.09 19.15
CA VAL A 85 -5.25 -15.10 18.56
C VAL A 85 -4.78 -16.54 18.43
N GLU A 86 -4.48 -16.97 17.23
CA GLU A 86 -4.08 -18.35 16.92
C GLU A 86 -2.88 -18.37 15.97
N THR A 87 -2.18 -19.49 16.00
CA THR A 87 -1.14 -19.80 15.03
C THR A 87 -1.58 -21.02 14.23
N VAL A 88 -1.70 -20.85 12.90
CA VAL A 88 -2.28 -21.86 12.00
C VAL A 88 -1.30 -22.29 10.91
N GLY A 89 -1.60 -23.42 10.24
CA GLY A 89 -0.89 -23.87 9.04
C GLY A 89 -1.48 -23.28 7.75
N ARG A 90 -0.87 -23.59 6.62
CA ARG A 90 -1.29 -23.16 5.28
C ARG A 90 -2.65 -23.69 4.81
N ASP A 91 -3.12 -24.76 5.41
CA ASP A 91 -4.41 -25.42 5.14
C ASP A 91 -5.60 -24.75 5.84
N ASP A 92 -5.37 -23.73 6.66
CA ASP A 92 -6.46 -22.96 7.28
C ASP A 92 -7.25 -22.20 6.20
N ALA A 93 -8.57 -22.27 6.29
CA ALA A 93 -9.48 -21.72 5.28
C ALA A 93 -9.43 -20.18 5.15
N ARG A 94 -8.82 -19.49 6.10
CA ARG A 94 -8.65 -18.03 6.09
C ARG A 94 -7.46 -17.60 5.24
N ILE A 95 -6.46 -18.50 5.06
CA ILE A 95 -5.26 -18.23 4.30
C ILE A 95 -5.59 -18.03 2.82
N GLY A 96 -5.20 -16.89 2.25
CA GLY A 96 -5.45 -16.55 0.86
C GLY A 96 -6.89 -16.18 0.52
N ARG A 97 -7.79 -16.06 1.53
CA ARG A 97 -9.18 -15.67 1.29
C ARG A 97 -9.34 -14.20 0.90
N ALA A 98 -8.46 -13.33 1.37
CA ALA A 98 -8.48 -11.90 1.05
C ALA A 98 -7.91 -11.58 -0.33
N GLY A 99 -7.08 -12.46 -0.89
CA GLY A 99 -6.50 -12.24 -2.21
C GLY A 99 -5.47 -13.30 -2.60
N THR A 100 -5.16 -13.32 -3.89
CA THR A 100 -4.17 -14.22 -4.48
C THR A 100 -2.86 -13.47 -4.69
N PRO A 101 -1.69 -14.10 -4.49
CA PRO A 101 -0.41 -13.50 -4.84
C PRO A 101 -0.36 -13.03 -6.29
N VAL A 102 0.25 -11.87 -6.53
CA VAL A 102 0.30 -11.26 -7.86
C VAL A 102 1.70 -11.15 -8.42
N ASP A 103 2.70 -11.49 -7.64
CA ASP A 103 4.07 -11.55 -8.07
C ASP A 103 4.80 -12.75 -7.45
N ARG A 104 6.00 -13.00 -7.97
CA ARG A 104 6.82 -14.15 -7.55
C ARG A 104 7.18 -14.11 -6.07
N VAL A 105 7.46 -12.93 -5.50
CA VAL A 105 7.87 -12.80 -4.10
C VAL A 105 6.70 -13.08 -3.17
N ALA A 106 5.51 -12.57 -3.49
CA ALA A 106 4.28 -12.85 -2.73
C ALA A 106 3.91 -14.34 -2.79
N ALA A 107 4.02 -14.99 -3.98
CA ALA A 107 3.79 -16.41 -4.12
C ALA A 107 4.83 -17.24 -3.37
N GLN A 108 6.11 -16.83 -3.40
CA GLN A 108 7.18 -17.48 -2.63
C GLN A 108 6.93 -17.36 -1.12
N ALA A 109 6.51 -16.18 -0.64
CA ALA A 109 6.14 -15.99 0.76
C ALA A 109 4.98 -16.93 1.15
N TYR A 110 3.94 -17.00 0.30
CA TYR A 110 2.80 -17.90 0.53
C TYR A 110 3.20 -19.38 0.60
N THR A 111 4.11 -19.83 -0.24
CA THR A 111 4.55 -21.23 -0.24
C THR A 111 5.56 -21.56 0.83
N SER A 112 6.27 -20.57 1.38
CA SER A 112 7.43 -20.80 2.27
C SER A 112 7.17 -20.48 3.73
N PHE A 113 6.10 -19.76 4.11
CA PHE A 113 5.82 -19.56 5.53
C PHE A 113 5.48 -20.90 6.22
N GLU A 114 5.95 -21.09 7.44
CA GLU A 114 5.67 -22.29 8.22
C GLU A 114 4.36 -22.17 9.01
N LYS A 115 4.14 -21.01 9.62
CA LYS A 115 2.99 -20.70 10.44
C LYS A 115 2.50 -19.30 10.15
N ALA A 116 1.18 -19.13 10.15
CA ALA A 116 0.51 -17.84 10.06
C ALA A 116 -0.02 -17.41 11.43
N SER A 117 0.07 -16.13 11.72
CA SER A 117 -0.62 -15.51 12.85
C SER A 117 -2.01 -15.09 12.41
N VAL A 118 -3.04 -15.52 13.12
CA VAL A 118 -4.44 -15.17 12.86
C VAL A 118 -5.02 -14.44 14.07
N VAL A 119 -5.54 -13.25 13.81
CA VAL A 119 -6.25 -12.43 14.81
C VAL A 119 -7.70 -12.30 14.35
N SER A 120 -8.62 -12.82 15.14
CA SER A 120 -10.06 -12.81 14.80
C SER A 120 -10.85 -12.04 15.85
N VAL A 121 -11.61 -11.04 15.39
CA VAL A 121 -12.56 -10.27 16.20
C VAL A 121 -13.96 -10.80 15.93
N PRO A 122 -14.68 -11.31 16.95
CA PRO A 122 -16.01 -11.86 16.76
C PRO A 122 -17.00 -10.82 16.22
N LYS A 123 -18.07 -11.30 15.58
CA LYS A 123 -19.14 -10.42 15.09
C LYS A 123 -19.73 -9.54 16.21
N GLU A 124 -20.17 -8.34 15.83
CA GLU A 124 -20.83 -7.37 16.73
C GLU A 124 -19.95 -6.93 17.92
N THR A 125 -18.64 -7.16 17.86
CA THR A 125 -17.68 -6.77 18.90
C THR A 125 -17.05 -5.43 18.53
N VAL A 126 -17.16 -4.44 19.42
CA VAL A 126 -16.52 -3.14 19.30
C VAL A 126 -15.39 -3.06 20.32
N LEU A 127 -14.15 -3.01 19.86
CA LEU A 127 -12.99 -2.93 20.75
C LEU A 127 -12.72 -1.48 21.14
N SER A 128 -12.49 -1.25 22.43
CA SER A 128 -12.12 0.06 22.98
C SER A 128 -10.60 0.29 23.03
N GLU A 129 -9.83 -0.79 22.95
CA GLU A 129 -8.37 -0.78 22.96
C GLU A 129 -7.81 -1.37 21.69
N PRO A 130 -6.66 -0.90 21.19
CA PRO A 130 -6.06 -1.42 19.99
C PRO A 130 -5.49 -2.83 20.17
N ILE A 131 -5.56 -3.64 19.12
CA ILE A 131 -4.74 -4.82 18.97
C ILE A 131 -3.36 -4.37 18.51
N ARG A 132 -2.29 -4.83 19.17
CA ARG A 132 -0.91 -4.51 18.80
C ARG A 132 -0.18 -5.77 18.35
N ILE A 133 0.46 -5.68 17.19
CA ILE A 133 1.27 -6.74 16.61
C ILE A 133 2.68 -6.19 16.43
N ALA A 134 3.63 -6.74 17.18
CA ALA A 134 5.03 -6.41 17.01
C ALA A 134 5.71 -7.47 16.13
N VAL A 135 6.31 -7.04 15.03
CA VAL A 135 7.11 -7.87 14.12
C VAL A 135 8.56 -7.39 14.25
N ARG A 136 9.38 -8.19 14.91
CA ARG A 136 10.77 -7.86 15.16
C ARG A 136 11.71 -8.71 14.32
N GLY A 137 12.49 -8.08 13.47
CA GLY A 137 13.61 -8.72 12.78
C GLY A 137 14.73 -9.06 13.74
N VAL A 138 15.22 -10.29 13.67
CA VAL A 138 16.32 -10.80 14.50
C VAL A 138 17.51 -11.29 13.66
N GLY A 139 17.54 -10.86 12.40
CA GLY A 139 18.54 -11.24 11.41
C GLY A 139 18.15 -12.48 10.60
N GLY A 140 18.64 -12.53 9.36
CA GLY A 140 18.40 -13.66 8.45
C GLY A 140 17.15 -13.51 7.58
N VAL A 141 16.76 -14.58 6.91
CA VAL A 141 15.65 -14.64 5.96
C VAL A 141 14.42 -15.25 6.61
N ALA A 142 13.27 -14.58 6.44
CA ALA A 142 11.97 -15.07 6.91
C ALA A 142 10.89 -14.94 5.83
N TYR A 143 9.92 -15.85 5.91
CA TYR A 143 8.67 -15.80 5.16
C TYR A 143 7.51 -15.75 6.14
N GLY A 144 6.66 -14.72 6.01
CA GLY A 144 5.58 -14.44 6.96
C GLY A 144 4.19 -14.49 6.32
N HIS A 145 3.17 -14.82 7.15
CA HIS A 145 1.77 -14.67 6.79
C HIS A 145 0.97 -14.26 8.01
N GLN A 146 0.15 -13.21 7.86
CA GLN A 146 -0.73 -12.71 8.91
C GLN A 146 -2.15 -12.58 8.38
N VAL A 147 -3.14 -12.92 9.20
CA VAL A 147 -4.56 -12.74 8.89
C VAL A 147 -5.21 -11.94 10.02
N ILE A 148 -5.92 -10.89 9.66
CA ILE A 148 -6.74 -10.08 10.56
C ILE A 148 -8.17 -10.16 10.04
N GLU A 149 -9.04 -10.88 10.79
CA GLU A 149 -10.41 -11.12 10.41
C GLU A 149 -11.38 -10.45 11.40
N LEU A 150 -12.30 -9.65 10.86
CA LEU A 150 -13.40 -9.05 11.61
C LEU A 150 -14.71 -9.69 11.19
N GLY A 151 -15.45 -10.22 12.16
CA GLY A 151 -16.82 -10.68 11.94
C GLY A 151 -17.76 -9.52 11.59
N ALA A 152 -18.97 -9.83 11.10
CA ALA A 152 -19.93 -8.80 10.72
C ALA A 152 -20.20 -7.81 11.87
N PHE A 153 -20.23 -6.51 11.53
CA PHE A 153 -20.43 -5.40 12.47
C PHE A 153 -19.40 -5.31 13.61
N ALA A 154 -18.26 -5.97 13.47
CA ALA A 154 -17.16 -5.78 14.40
C ALA A 154 -16.39 -4.48 14.09
N GLU A 155 -15.84 -3.85 15.12
CA GLU A 155 -15.02 -2.65 14.99
C GLU A 155 -13.72 -2.82 15.77
N ALA A 156 -12.59 -2.62 15.10
CA ALA A 156 -11.27 -2.80 15.70
C ALA A 156 -10.25 -1.82 15.10
N LEU A 157 -9.26 -1.52 15.94
CA LEU A 157 -8.05 -0.84 15.59
C LEU A 157 -6.88 -1.79 15.77
N VAL A 158 -6.02 -1.90 14.77
CA VAL A 158 -4.83 -2.74 14.79
C VAL A 158 -3.60 -1.89 14.49
N VAL A 159 -2.57 -2.02 15.30
CA VAL A 159 -1.26 -1.40 15.06
C VAL A 159 -0.26 -2.52 14.83
N ILE A 160 0.42 -2.49 13.68
CA ILE A 160 1.47 -3.44 13.31
C ILE A 160 2.78 -2.67 13.26
N ASP A 161 3.68 -2.95 14.20
CA ASP A 161 4.99 -2.32 14.27
C ASP A 161 6.07 -3.29 13.78
N HIS A 162 6.83 -2.88 12.75
CA HIS A 162 7.97 -3.63 12.23
C HIS A 162 9.25 -2.92 12.65
N THR A 163 10.18 -3.68 13.27
CA THR A 163 11.46 -3.14 13.78
C THR A 163 12.59 -4.17 13.61
N GLY A 164 13.83 -3.74 13.84
CA GLY A 164 15.02 -4.61 13.76
C GLY A 164 15.48 -4.87 12.33
N ASP A 165 16.29 -5.91 12.12
CA ASP A 165 16.86 -6.27 10.82
C ASP A 165 16.40 -7.66 10.37
N ALA A 166 15.92 -7.78 9.15
CA ALA A 166 15.57 -9.05 8.52
C ALA A 166 15.50 -8.89 6.99
N VAL A 167 15.57 -10.04 6.30
CA VAL A 167 15.16 -10.17 4.91
C VAL A 167 13.81 -10.87 4.91
N LEU A 168 12.74 -10.10 4.83
CA LEU A 168 11.37 -10.59 5.01
C LEU A 168 10.56 -10.49 3.71
N ALA A 169 9.96 -11.61 3.30
CA ALA A 169 8.85 -11.61 2.37
C ALA A 169 7.59 -12.07 3.09
N ALA A 170 6.49 -11.30 2.96
CA ALA A 170 5.27 -11.57 3.71
C ALA A 170 3.98 -11.31 2.91
N ASN A 171 2.90 -11.99 3.35
CA ASN A 171 1.54 -11.63 2.97
C ASN A 171 0.76 -11.25 4.24
N VAL A 172 -0.09 -10.23 4.12
CA VAL A 172 -1.01 -9.82 5.19
C VAL A 172 -2.42 -9.76 4.61
N ASP A 173 -3.35 -10.48 5.20
CA ASP A 173 -4.73 -10.58 4.75
C ASP A 173 -5.67 -9.89 5.75
N TYR A 174 -6.44 -8.90 5.28
CA TYR A 174 -7.51 -8.24 6.02
C TYR A 174 -8.86 -8.74 5.50
N ILE A 175 -9.66 -9.36 6.35
CA ILE A 175 -10.94 -9.95 5.98
C ILE A 175 -12.03 -9.28 6.81
N LEU A 176 -12.86 -8.46 6.18
CA LEU A 176 -13.92 -7.70 6.83
C LEU A 176 -15.28 -8.30 6.50
N GLY A 177 -16.00 -8.72 7.53
CA GLY A 177 -17.41 -9.10 7.41
C GLY A 177 -18.32 -7.90 7.10
N ASP A 178 -19.57 -8.17 6.75
CA ASP A 178 -20.56 -7.13 6.41
C ASP A 178 -20.68 -6.10 7.54
N GLY A 179 -20.62 -4.81 7.23
CA GLY A 179 -20.71 -3.72 8.18
C GLY A 179 -19.55 -3.60 9.16
N ALA A 180 -18.50 -4.39 9.01
CA ALA A 180 -17.32 -4.31 9.87
C ALA A 180 -16.49 -3.05 9.60
N LYS A 181 -15.79 -2.57 10.64
CA LYS A 181 -14.89 -1.41 10.54
C LYS A 181 -13.51 -1.76 11.06
N LEU A 182 -12.53 -1.70 10.19
CA LEU A 182 -11.12 -1.91 10.53
C LEU A 182 -10.32 -0.64 10.29
N THR A 183 -9.63 -0.16 11.31
CA THR A 183 -8.50 0.75 11.15
C THR A 183 -7.23 -0.05 11.40
N VAL A 184 -6.31 -0.06 10.43
CA VAL A 184 -4.99 -0.67 10.59
C VAL A 184 -3.91 0.35 10.33
N VAL A 185 -2.93 0.44 11.26
CA VAL A 185 -1.73 1.26 11.12
C VAL A 185 -0.53 0.33 11.06
N SER A 186 0.13 0.28 9.91
CA SER A 186 1.32 -0.55 9.67
C SER A 186 2.55 0.34 9.57
N VAL A 187 3.43 0.25 10.57
CA VAL A 187 4.65 1.06 10.66
C VAL A 187 5.85 0.21 10.26
N GLN A 188 6.62 0.71 9.31
CA GLN A 188 7.87 0.12 8.83
C GLN A 188 9.03 0.95 9.39
N ASP A 189 9.49 0.62 10.59
CA ASP A 189 10.63 1.26 11.27
C ASP A 189 11.81 0.29 11.37
N TRP A 190 12.19 -0.25 10.21
CA TRP A 190 13.25 -1.23 10.07
C TRP A 190 14.64 -0.60 10.26
N GLU A 191 15.61 -1.40 10.70
CA GLU A 191 17.02 -1.00 10.67
C GLU A 191 17.55 -0.86 9.23
N PRO A 192 18.61 -0.07 9.00
CA PRO A 192 19.08 0.28 7.64
C PRO A 192 19.44 -0.91 6.73
N GLY A 193 19.72 -2.09 7.28
CA GLY A 193 20.06 -3.30 6.52
C GLY A 193 18.86 -4.13 6.07
N ALA A 194 17.68 -3.87 6.59
CA ALA A 194 16.51 -4.70 6.39
C ALA A 194 15.94 -4.60 4.97
N VAL A 195 15.46 -5.75 4.47
CA VAL A 195 14.69 -5.84 3.23
C VAL A 195 13.31 -6.40 3.55
N HIS A 196 12.27 -5.65 3.23
CA HIS A 196 10.89 -6.08 3.45
C HIS A 196 10.07 -5.96 2.16
N VAL A 197 9.60 -7.08 1.65
CA VAL A 197 8.68 -7.14 0.50
C VAL A 197 7.39 -7.79 0.96
N ALA A 198 6.27 -7.07 0.84
CA ALA A 198 4.99 -7.61 1.31
C ALA A 198 3.81 -7.25 0.40
N GLN A 199 2.88 -8.20 0.27
CA GLN A 199 1.57 -7.97 -0.31
C GLN A 199 0.53 -7.92 0.82
N HIS A 200 -0.27 -6.85 0.86
CA HIS A 200 -1.37 -6.69 1.80
C HIS A 200 -2.69 -6.81 1.03
N ASN A 201 -3.48 -7.83 1.29
CA ASN A 201 -4.77 -8.02 0.66
C ASN A 201 -5.88 -7.62 1.61
N ALA A 202 -6.88 -6.91 1.11
CA ALA A 202 -8.08 -6.58 1.85
C ALA A 202 -9.33 -7.01 1.08
N LEU A 203 -10.16 -7.81 1.73
CA LEU A 203 -11.49 -8.17 1.25
C LEU A 203 -12.53 -7.44 2.11
N VAL A 204 -13.15 -6.41 1.55
CA VAL A 204 -14.07 -5.52 2.24
C VAL A 204 -15.51 -6.00 2.02
N GLY A 205 -16.20 -6.40 3.09
CA GLY A 205 -17.58 -6.87 3.07
C GLY A 205 -18.57 -5.76 2.66
N ARG A 206 -19.86 -6.14 2.52
CA ARG A 206 -20.94 -5.19 2.22
C ARG A 206 -21.00 -4.13 3.32
N ASP A 207 -21.08 -2.85 2.94
CA ASP A 207 -21.19 -1.71 3.85
C ASP A 207 -20.08 -1.67 4.92
N ALA A 208 -19.00 -2.43 4.72
CA ALA A 208 -17.84 -2.42 5.62
C ALA A 208 -16.89 -1.29 5.27
N SER A 209 -16.07 -0.86 6.23
CA SER A 209 -15.08 0.16 6.02
C SER A 209 -13.68 -0.26 6.47
N LEU A 210 -12.70 -0.02 5.62
CA LEU A 210 -11.27 -0.19 5.88
C LEU A 210 -10.60 1.17 5.88
N LYS A 211 -9.89 1.50 6.97
CA LYS A 211 -8.87 2.54 6.97
C LYS A 211 -7.51 1.87 7.13
N SER A 212 -6.69 1.89 6.09
CA SER A 212 -5.33 1.37 6.09
C SER A 212 -4.32 2.52 6.05
N VAL A 213 -3.49 2.61 7.07
CA VAL A 213 -2.42 3.61 7.19
C VAL A 213 -1.08 2.90 7.11
N VAL A 214 -0.30 3.19 6.10
CA VAL A 214 1.06 2.66 5.92
C VAL A 214 2.07 3.76 6.19
N VAL A 215 3.00 3.50 7.11
CA VAL A 215 4.07 4.44 7.46
C VAL A 215 5.41 3.78 7.26
N THR A 216 6.32 4.42 6.51
CA THR A 216 7.63 3.85 6.18
C THR A 216 8.75 4.83 6.47
N PHE A 217 9.68 4.45 7.35
CA PHE A 217 10.83 5.25 7.73
C PHE A 217 12.18 4.57 7.46
N GLY A 218 12.27 3.28 7.67
CA GLY A 218 13.54 2.56 7.68
C GLY A 218 13.67 1.52 6.56
N GLY A 219 14.73 0.71 6.69
CA GLY A 219 15.06 -0.37 5.77
C GLY A 219 15.98 0.04 4.62
N ASP A 220 16.67 -0.95 4.06
CA ASP A 220 17.43 -0.81 2.81
C ASP A 220 16.48 -0.79 1.60
N VAL A 221 15.56 -1.78 1.55
CA VAL A 221 14.49 -1.86 0.57
C VAL A 221 13.18 -2.22 1.28
N VAL A 222 12.17 -1.36 1.15
CA VAL A 222 10.81 -1.66 1.60
C VAL A 222 9.88 -1.55 0.39
N ARG A 223 9.28 -2.68 -0.01
CA ARG A 223 8.32 -2.73 -1.12
C ARG A 223 7.01 -3.33 -0.64
N LEU A 224 5.98 -2.51 -0.61
CA LEU A 224 4.65 -2.88 -0.14
C LEU A 224 3.62 -2.78 -1.26
N HIS A 225 2.74 -3.78 -1.32
CA HIS A 225 1.68 -3.87 -2.32
C HIS A 225 0.30 -4.00 -1.67
N PRO A 226 -0.28 -2.89 -1.14
CA PRO A 226 -1.66 -2.86 -0.65
C PRO A 226 -2.66 -3.08 -1.80
N ARG A 227 -3.60 -4.00 -1.60
CA ARG A 227 -4.63 -4.36 -2.57
C ARG A 227 -5.98 -4.44 -1.88
N VAL A 228 -6.99 -3.84 -2.48
CA VAL A 228 -8.36 -3.85 -1.95
C VAL A 228 -9.30 -4.41 -2.99
N GLN A 229 -10.17 -5.33 -2.56
CA GLN A 229 -11.31 -5.85 -3.30
C GLN A 229 -12.56 -5.80 -2.42
N TYR A 230 -13.72 -5.71 -3.05
CA TYR A 230 -15.00 -5.62 -2.35
C TYR A 230 -15.79 -6.93 -2.50
N ALA A 231 -16.19 -7.52 -1.39
CA ALA A 231 -17.03 -8.73 -1.37
C ALA A 231 -18.53 -8.44 -1.55
N GLY A 232 -18.92 -7.15 -1.52
CA GLY A 232 -20.30 -6.72 -1.69
C GLY A 232 -20.40 -5.21 -1.89
N PRO A 233 -21.62 -4.70 -2.17
CA PRO A 233 -21.82 -3.27 -2.41
C PRO A 233 -21.63 -2.41 -1.15
N GLY A 234 -21.39 -1.12 -1.35
CA GLY A 234 -21.37 -0.11 -0.29
C GLY A 234 -20.08 -0.09 0.55
N GLY A 235 -19.07 -0.90 0.20
CA GLY A 235 -17.80 -0.91 0.90
C GLY A 235 -17.02 0.40 0.72
N ASP A 236 -16.28 0.81 1.77
CA ASP A 236 -15.48 2.04 1.80
C ASP A 236 -14.04 1.71 2.19
N ALA A 237 -13.06 2.16 1.39
CA ALA A 237 -11.64 1.96 1.65
C ALA A 237 -10.87 3.28 1.64
N GLU A 238 -10.29 3.63 2.78
CA GLU A 238 -9.38 4.76 2.92
C GLU A 238 -7.95 4.22 3.07
N LEU A 239 -7.08 4.53 2.09
CA LEU A 239 -5.67 4.11 2.11
C LEU A 239 -4.78 5.34 2.25
N LEU A 240 -4.21 5.49 3.43
CA LEU A 240 -3.31 6.59 3.76
C LEU A 240 -1.86 6.08 3.81
N GLY A 241 -0.93 6.88 3.33
CA GLY A 241 0.49 6.53 3.38
C GLY A 241 1.39 7.70 3.68
N LEU A 242 2.37 7.46 4.55
CA LEU A 242 3.44 8.38 4.85
C LEU A 242 4.77 7.66 4.67
N TYR A 243 5.69 8.25 3.92
CA TYR A 243 7.04 7.72 3.80
C TYR A 243 8.08 8.83 3.89
N PHE A 244 9.15 8.53 4.61
CA PHE A 244 10.33 9.37 4.70
C PHE A 244 11.53 8.55 4.24
N THR A 245 12.07 8.90 3.08
CA THR A 245 13.14 8.13 2.44
C THR A 245 14.46 8.87 2.58
N ASP A 246 15.44 8.24 3.22
CA ASP A 246 16.74 8.81 3.47
C ASP A 246 17.83 8.18 2.58
N HIS A 247 19.05 8.66 2.73
CA HIS A 247 20.25 8.29 1.97
C HIS A 247 20.31 6.78 1.69
N GLY A 248 20.40 6.43 0.40
CA GLY A 248 20.55 5.07 -0.09
C GLY A 248 19.30 4.18 0.04
N GLN A 249 18.25 4.60 0.73
CA GLN A 249 17.04 3.79 0.91
C GLN A 249 16.21 3.73 -0.38
N HIS A 250 15.52 2.58 -0.56
CA HIS A 250 14.49 2.42 -1.58
C HIS A 250 13.16 2.07 -0.92
N GLN A 251 12.16 2.93 -1.07
CA GLN A 251 10.82 2.71 -0.54
C GLN A 251 9.80 2.73 -1.68
N GLU A 252 9.12 1.61 -1.89
CA GLU A 252 8.18 1.42 -3.00
C GLU A 252 6.79 1.02 -2.48
N HIS A 253 5.77 1.79 -2.84
CA HIS A 253 4.37 1.55 -2.52
C HIS A 253 3.59 1.38 -3.82
N ARG A 254 3.09 0.17 -4.06
CA ARG A 254 2.28 -0.16 -5.24
C ARG A 254 0.88 -0.51 -4.76
N LEU A 255 -0.09 0.33 -5.03
CA LEU A 255 -1.46 0.11 -4.58
C LEU A 255 -2.33 -0.38 -5.73
N LEU A 256 -3.30 -1.24 -5.40
CA LEU A 256 -4.40 -1.53 -6.30
C LEU A 256 -5.73 -1.45 -5.53
N VAL A 257 -6.63 -0.60 -5.99
CA VAL A 257 -8.03 -0.64 -5.58
C VAL A 257 -8.86 -1.19 -6.73
N ASP A 258 -9.35 -2.41 -6.57
CA ASP A 258 -10.17 -3.10 -7.56
C ASP A 258 -11.66 -2.95 -7.17
N HIS A 259 -12.32 -1.95 -7.75
CA HIS A 259 -13.76 -1.78 -7.62
C HIS A 259 -14.49 -2.82 -8.48
N ASN A 260 -14.86 -3.91 -7.83
CA ASN A 260 -15.52 -5.07 -8.45
C ASN A 260 -16.98 -5.24 -7.99
N ALA A 261 -17.49 -4.34 -7.16
CA ALA A 261 -18.87 -4.31 -6.67
C ALA A 261 -19.46 -2.89 -6.75
N PRO A 262 -20.80 -2.72 -6.86
CA PRO A 262 -21.42 -1.41 -7.03
C PRO A 262 -21.41 -0.58 -5.75
N HIS A 263 -21.50 0.75 -5.93
CA HIS A 263 -21.64 1.74 -4.86
C HIS A 263 -20.52 1.72 -3.82
N CYS A 264 -19.33 1.25 -4.20
CA CYS A 264 -18.16 1.26 -3.34
C CYS A 264 -17.38 2.58 -3.47
N ARG A 265 -16.64 2.92 -2.42
CA ARG A 265 -15.83 4.13 -2.36
C ARG A 265 -14.38 3.79 -2.07
N SER A 266 -13.48 4.64 -2.57
CA SER A 266 -12.09 4.63 -2.14
C SER A 266 -11.50 6.02 -2.12
N ASN A 267 -10.63 6.27 -1.13
CA ASN A 267 -9.80 7.45 -1.06
C ASN A 267 -8.36 7.05 -0.75
N VAL A 268 -7.46 7.38 -1.65
CA VAL A 268 -6.03 7.09 -1.51
C VAL A 268 -5.28 8.40 -1.33
N ALA A 269 -4.52 8.55 -0.25
CA ALA A 269 -3.70 9.73 -0.03
C ALA A 269 -2.33 9.34 0.53
N TYR A 270 -1.28 9.52 -0.29
CA TYR A 270 0.10 9.24 0.09
C TYR A 270 0.94 10.50 0.04
N LYS A 271 1.74 10.73 1.08
CA LYS A 271 2.70 11.82 1.16
C LYS A 271 4.10 11.28 1.46
N GLY A 272 5.10 11.73 0.70
CA GLY A 272 6.49 11.37 0.88
C GLY A 272 7.41 12.57 1.05
N ALA A 273 8.41 12.45 1.91
CA ALA A 273 9.55 13.35 1.94
C ALA A 273 10.83 12.56 1.69
N LEU A 274 11.76 13.15 0.93
CA LEU A 274 12.98 12.49 0.53
C LEU A 274 14.19 13.38 0.79
N GLN A 275 15.24 12.80 1.36
CA GLN A 275 16.52 13.47 1.55
C GLN A 275 17.70 12.52 1.32
N GLY A 276 18.86 13.10 1.07
CA GLY A 276 20.12 12.37 0.94
C GLY A 276 20.36 11.81 -0.46
N GLN A 277 21.62 11.48 -0.70
CA GLN A 277 22.07 10.92 -1.98
C GLN A 277 21.50 9.52 -2.17
N ASP A 278 21.03 9.21 -3.39
CA ASP A 278 20.46 7.90 -3.77
C ASP A 278 19.21 7.48 -2.99
N ALA A 279 18.57 8.39 -2.24
CA ALA A 279 17.23 8.17 -1.71
C ALA A 279 16.22 8.01 -2.86
N HIS A 280 15.51 6.89 -2.91
CA HIS A 280 14.58 6.61 -3.99
C HIS A 280 13.22 6.15 -3.46
N ALA A 281 12.19 6.96 -3.70
CA ALA A 281 10.81 6.58 -3.42
C ALA A 281 10.04 6.32 -4.70
N VAL A 282 9.20 5.28 -4.68
CA VAL A 282 8.29 4.92 -5.78
C VAL A 282 6.89 4.82 -5.23
N TRP A 283 5.95 5.51 -5.86
CA TRP A 283 4.55 5.35 -5.59
C TRP A 283 3.79 5.05 -6.88
N ILE A 284 3.06 3.95 -6.89
CA ILE A 284 2.20 3.55 -8.00
C ILE A 284 0.81 3.33 -7.44
N GLY A 285 -0.15 4.10 -7.91
CA GLY A 285 -1.56 3.96 -7.58
C GLY A 285 -2.30 3.40 -8.80
N ASP A 286 -2.92 2.26 -8.65
CA ASP A 286 -3.78 1.65 -9.64
C ASP A 286 -5.20 1.60 -9.10
N VAL A 287 -6.14 2.30 -9.76
CA VAL A 287 -7.58 2.19 -9.50
C VAL A 287 -8.23 1.56 -10.73
N LEU A 288 -8.87 0.42 -10.53
CA LEU A 288 -9.64 -0.27 -11.55
C LEU A 288 -11.12 -0.26 -11.17
N ILE A 289 -11.95 0.38 -11.99
CA ILE A 289 -13.40 0.41 -11.82
C ILE A 289 -14.00 -0.52 -12.86
N ARG A 290 -14.41 -1.73 -12.44
CA ARG A 290 -14.91 -2.76 -13.34
C ARG A 290 -16.30 -2.44 -13.88
N ALA A 291 -16.67 -3.10 -14.96
CA ALA A 291 -17.98 -2.91 -15.60
C ALA A 291 -19.17 -3.10 -14.64
N ALA A 292 -19.05 -3.96 -13.62
CA ALA A 292 -20.11 -4.19 -12.63
C ALA A 292 -20.10 -3.18 -11.45
N ALA A 293 -19.12 -2.28 -11.38
CA ALA A 293 -18.92 -1.36 -10.24
C ALA A 293 -19.63 -0.01 -10.45
N GLU A 294 -20.92 -0.06 -10.76
CA GLU A 294 -21.74 1.15 -10.91
C GLU A 294 -21.79 1.97 -9.62
N GLY A 295 -21.85 3.29 -9.74
CA GLY A 295 -21.96 4.21 -8.59
C GLY A 295 -20.67 4.32 -7.77
N THR A 296 -19.54 3.89 -8.29
CA THR A 296 -18.22 4.05 -7.64
C THR A 296 -17.86 5.53 -7.48
N ASP A 297 -17.28 5.85 -6.31
CA ASP A 297 -16.65 7.15 -6.00
C ASP A 297 -15.20 6.90 -5.55
N SER A 298 -14.23 7.34 -6.35
CA SER A 298 -12.82 7.04 -6.11
C SER A 298 -11.93 8.25 -6.36
N TYR A 299 -11.01 8.50 -5.43
CA TYR A 299 -9.99 9.52 -5.61
C TYR A 299 -8.64 9.05 -5.10
N GLU A 300 -7.57 9.37 -5.85
CA GLU A 300 -6.21 9.10 -5.40
C GLU A 300 -5.31 10.32 -5.50
N LEU A 301 -4.45 10.48 -4.50
CA LEU A 301 -3.52 11.58 -4.37
C LEU A 301 -2.15 11.08 -3.92
N ASN A 302 -1.10 11.47 -4.64
CA ASN A 302 0.28 11.38 -4.16
C ASN A 302 0.96 12.74 -4.17
N ARG A 303 1.59 13.11 -3.06
CA ARG A 303 2.40 14.32 -2.95
C ARG A 303 3.78 14.00 -2.40
N ASN A 304 4.81 14.53 -3.05
CA ASN A 304 6.19 14.33 -2.63
C ASN A 304 6.89 15.66 -2.42
N LEU A 305 7.76 15.70 -1.42
CA LEU A 305 8.61 16.83 -1.08
C LEU A 305 10.08 16.38 -1.11
N VAL A 306 10.82 16.84 -2.11
CA VAL A 306 12.26 16.57 -2.22
C VAL A 306 13.02 17.62 -1.45
N LEU A 307 13.70 17.20 -0.38
CA LEU A 307 14.36 18.09 0.59
C LEU A 307 15.80 18.45 0.19
N THR A 308 16.49 17.54 -0.53
CA THR A 308 17.91 17.71 -0.92
C THR A 308 18.13 17.23 -2.35
N ASP A 309 19.22 17.63 -2.95
CA ASP A 309 19.68 17.06 -4.22
C ASP A 309 20.10 15.60 -4.04
N GLY A 310 20.07 14.83 -5.14
CA GLY A 310 20.42 13.40 -5.15
C GLY A 310 19.30 12.44 -4.81
N ALA A 311 18.19 12.92 -4.25
CA ALA A 311 16.99 12.13 -4.03
C ALA A 311 16.12 12.07 -5.30
N ARG A 312 15.49 10.93 -5.52
CA ARG A 312 14.62 10.64 -6.67
C ARG A 312 13.26 10.13 -6.21
N VAL A 313 12.20 10.58 -6.90
CA VAL A 313 10.86 10.05 -6.73
C VAL A 313 10.24 9.71 -8.07
N ASP A 314 9.61 8.55 -8.17
CA ASP A 314 8.76 8.14 -9.28
C ASP A 314 7.33 7.99 -8.77
N SER A 315 6.39 8.73 -9.36
CA SER A 315 4.97 8.73 -8.97
C SER A 315 4.11 8.48 -10.20
N VAL A 316 3.35 7.37 -10.18
CA VAL A 316 2.60 6.86 -11.34
C VAL A 316 1.15 6.58 -10.93
N PRO A 317 0.26 7.57 -10.98
CA PRO A 317 -1.16 7.33 -10.81
C PRO A 317 -1.77 6.73 -12.09
N ASN A 318 -2.61 5.70 -11.94
CA ASN A 318 -3.31 5.05 -13.04
C ASN A 318 -4.79 4.87 -12.68
N LEU A 319 -5.66 5.20 -13.60
CA LEU A 319 -7.10 5.07 -13.44
C LEU A 319 -7.68 4.40 -14.68
N GLU A 320 -8.33 3.25 -14.48
CA GLU A 320 -9.00 2.49 -15.50
C GLU A 320 -10.47 2.34 -15.18
N ILE A 321 -11.35 2.72 -16.10
CA ILE A 321 -12.79 2.78 -15.89
C ILE A 321 -13.48 1.99 -17.02
N GLU A 322 -14.12 0.88 -16.64
CA GLU A 322 -14.83 0.00 -17.57
C GLU A 322 -16.35 0.29 -17.64
N THR A 323 -16.88 1.18 -16.77
CA THR A 323 -18.30 1.56 -16.76
C THR A 323 -18.49 3.07 -16.87
N GLY A 324 -19.56 3.52 -17.53
CA GLY A 324 -19.95 4.94 -17.59
C GLY A 324 -20.76 5.43 -16.37
N GLU A 325 -21.22 4.53 -15.51
CA GLU A 325 -22.14 4.79 -14.40
C GLU A 325 -21.38 4.93 -13.08
N ILE A 326 -20.59 6.00 -12.95
CA ILE A 326 -19.83 6.29 -11.72
C ILE A 326 -20.34 7.55 -11.03
N ALA A 327 -20.18 7.66 -9.72
CA ALA A 327 -20.42 8.88 -8.97
C ALA A 327 -19.27 9.89 -9.19
N GLY A 328 -18.04 9.41 -9.19
CA GLY A 328 -16.86 10.20 -9.49
C GLY A 328 -15.59 9.36 -9.52
N ALA A 329 -14.60 9.81 -10.28
CA ALA A 329 -13.26 9.24 -10.24
C ALA A 329 -12.21 10.29 -10.60
N GLY A 330 -11.05 10.23 -9.95
CA GLY A 330 -9.97 11.15 -10.26
C GLY A 330 -8.67 10.75 -9.59
N HIS A 331 -7.58 11.30 -10.12
CA HIS A 331 -6.26 11.15 -9.54
C HIS A 331 -5.47 12.46 -9.61
N ALA A 332 -4.52 12.64 -8.70
CA ALA A 332 -3.56 13.72 -8.74
C ALA A 332 -2.19 13.27 -8.21
N SER A 333 -1.13 13.74 -8.83
CA SER A 333 0.23 13.56 -8.36
C SER A 333 0.99 14.87 -8.45
N ALA A 334 1.76 15.20 -7.41
CA ALA A 334 2.61 16.37 -7.39
C ALA A 334 3.92 16.08 -6.66
N THR A 335 5.02 16.46 -7.28
CA THR A 335 6.34 16.45 -6.66
C THR A 335 6.89 17.87 -6.63
N GLY A 336 7.14 18.37 -5.42
CA GLY A 336 7.76 19.66 -5.19
C GLY A 336 9.16 19.51 -4.60
N ARG A 337 10.02 20.51 -4.84
CA ARG A 337 11.24 20.68 -4.06
C ARG A 337 10.95 21.56 -2.86
N PHE A 338 11.77 21.45 -1.85
CA PHE A 338 11.73 22.34 -0.70
C PHE A 338 11.81 23.80 -1.18
N ASP A 339 10.85 24.62 -0.73
CA ASP A 339 10.74 26.00 -1.19
C ASP A 339 11.63 26.92 -0.35
N ASP A 340 12.72 27.37 -0.92
CA ASP A 340 13.65 28.30 -0.29
C ASP A 340 12.97 29.64 0.09
N SER A 341 11.88 30.02 -0.56
CA SER A 341 11.14 31.21 -0.20
C SER A 341 10.36 31.05 1.11
N GLN A 342 9.82 29.87 1.38
CA GLN A 342 9.21 29.53 2.67
C GLN A 342 10.25 29.52 3.79
N LEU A 343 11.41 28.93 3.50
CA LEU A 343 12.55 28.91 4.41
C LEU A 343 13.00 30.33 4.75
N PHE A 344 13.23 31.15 3.73
CA PHE A 344 13.61 32.55 3.88
C PHE A 344 12.58 33.34 4.69
N TYR A 345 11.30 33.14 4.45
CA TYR A 345 10.24 33.80 5.23
C TYR A 345 10.33 33.45 6.73
N LEU A 346 10.50 32.16 7.07
CA LEU A 346 10.61 31.73 8.45
C LEU A 346 11.91 32.26 9.12
N GLN A 347 13.04 32.22 8.40
CA GLN A 347 14.30 32.79 8.86
C GLN A 347 14.23 34.30 9.08
N SER A 348 13.51 35.05 8.22
CA SER A 348 13.28 36.49 8.38
C SER A 348 12.47 36.84 9.65
N ARG A 349 11.77 35.86 10.21
CA ARG A 349 11.06 35.95 11.50
C ARG A 349 11.89 35.48 12.68
N GLY A 350 13.19 35.19 12.48
CA GLY A 350 14.12 34.80 13.52
C GLY A 350 14.14 33.31 13.85
N ILE A 351 13.49 32.45 13.01
CA ILE A 351 13.51 30.99 13.19
C ILE A 351 14.80 30.46 12.55
N PRO A 352 15.63 29.70 13.29
CA PRO A 352 16.83 29.08 12.73
C PRO A 352 16.49 28.13 11.58
N GLU A 353 17.40 27.96 10.63
CA GLU A 353 17.18 27.18 9.41
C GLU A 353 16.70 25.74 9.68
N ALA A 354 17.40 25.03 10.58
CA ALA A 354 17.02 23.65 10.94
C ALA A 354 15.59 23.56 11.50
N GLU A 355 15.21 24.52 12.35
CA GLU A 355 13.86 24.59 12.89
C GLU A 355 12.82 24.95 11.83
N ALA A 356 13.15 25.86 10.92
CA ALA A 356 12.28 26.23 9.81
C ALA A 356 12.03 25.05 8.88
N ARG A 357 13.05 24.26 8.51
CA ARG A 357 12.91 23.02 7.74
C ARG A 357 12.00 22.02 8.46
N ARG A 358 12.23 21.79 9.75
CA ARG A 358 11.41 20.91 10.57
C ARG A 358 9.94 21.32 10.55
N LEU A 359 9.64 22.58 10.75
CA LEU A 359 8.26 23.09 10.75
C LEU A 359 7.56 22.89 9.41
N VAL A 360 8.25 23.10 8.28
CA VAL A 360 7.68 22.90 6.94
C VAL A 360 7.37 21.41 6.70
N VAL A 361 8.29 20.50 7.03
CA VAL A 361 8.09 19.06 6.83
C VAL A 361 7.01 18.51 7.78
N ARG A 362 7.00 18.94 9.05
CA ARG A 362 5.89 18.59 9.97
C ARG A 362 4.55 19.07 9.44
N GLY A 363 4.47 20.32 8.95
CA GLY A 363 3.26 20.86 8.34
C GLY A 363 2.81 20.08 7.11
N PHE A 364 3.76 19.61 6.29
CA PHE A 364 3.46 18.79 5.12
C PHE A 364 2.79 17.46 5.48
N PHE A 365 3.21 16.81 6.56
CA PHE A 365 2.64 15.54 7.00
C PHE A 365 1.46 15.70 7.96
N ALA A 366 1.33 16.82 8.67
CA ALA A 366 0.39 16.99 9.78
C ALA A 366 -1.07 16.63 9.45
N GLU A 367 -1.54 17.03 8.26
CA GLU A 367 -2.89 16.72 7.81
C GLU A 367 -3.15 15.21 7.71
N LEU A 368 -2.17 14.45 7.21
CA LEU A 368 -2.28 12.99 7.07
C LEU A 368 -2.14 12.31 8.43
N VAL A 369 -1.18 12.74 9.24
CA VAL A 369 -0.96 12.18 10.59
C VAL A 369 -2.21 12.36 11.46
N GLN A 370 -2.86 13.52 11.44
CA GLN A 370 -4.11 13.76 12.18
C GLN A 370 -5.28 12.88 11.73
N GLN A 371 -5.27 12.37 10.49
CA GLN A 371 -6.30 11.46 10.01
C GLN A 371 -6.17 10.03 10.59
N ILE A 372 -5.04 9.70 11.23
CA ILE A 372 -4.84 8.43 11.92
C ILE A 372 -5.82 8.29 13.09
N GLY A 373 -6.05 9.37 13.83
CA GLY A 373 -7.02 9.42 14.93
C GLY A 373 -6.54 8.69 16.20
N LEU A 374 -5.21 8.52 16.35
CA LEU A 374 -4.55 7.88 17.50
C LEU A 374 -3.45 8.77 18.05
N PRO A 375 -3.71 9.52 19.13
CA PRO A 375 -2.75 10.51 19.63
C PRO A 375 -1.38 9.96 19.97
N ASP A 376 -1.27 8.76 20.54
CA ASP A 376 0.00 8.12 20.87
C ASP A 376 0.81 7.72 19.62
N VAL A 377 0.13 7.27 18.56
CA VAL A 377 0.75 6.97 17.29
C VAL A 377 1.14 8.25 16.56
N GLU A 378 0.27 9.24 16.54
CA GLU A 378 0.51 10.54 15.91
C GLU A 378 1.74 11.24 16.49
N GLU A 379 1.86 11.30 17.83
CA GLU A 379 3.01 11.87 18.51
C GLU A 379 4.30 11.12 18.17
N ARG A 380 4.29 9.78 18.25
CA ARG A 380 5.43 8.93 17.89
C ARG A 380 5.89 9.15 16.45
N LEU A 381 4.95 9.27 15.49
CA LEU A 381 5.28 9.49 14.09
C LEU A 381 5.89 10.89 13.86
N LEU A 382 5.36 11.91 14.49
CA LEU A 382 5.91 13.27 14.41
C LEU A 382 7.30 13.36 15.02
N ASP A 383 7.54 12.69 16.16
CA ASP A 383 8.86 12.61 16.78
C ASP A 383 9.87 11.85 15.88
N LYS A 384 9.42 10.79 15.21
CA LYS A 384 10.27 10.06 14.26
C LYS A 384 10.64 10.93 13.05
N ILE A 385 9.71 11.68 12.48
CA ILE A 385 9.98 12.65 11.41
C ILE A 385 11.03 13.67 11.86
N ASP A 386 10.91 14.16 13.09
CA ASP A 386 11.88 15.11 13.64
C ASP A 386 13.28 14.48 13.80
N ALA A 387 13.36 13.22 14.22
CA ALA A 387 14.62 12.48 14.33
C ALA A 387 15.29 12.28 12.96
N GLU A 388 14.53 11.88 11.94
CA GLU A 388 15.04 11.72 10.56
C GLU A 388 15.59 13.04 9.99
N LEU A 389 14.91 14.16 10.25
CA LEU A 389 15.38 15.48 9.83
C LEU A 389 16.66 15.94 10.54
N GLN A 390 16.90 15.47 11.78
CA GLN A 390 18.13 15.78 12.54
C GLN A 390 19.32 14.93 12.09
N ALA A 391 19.09 13.71 11.66
CA ALA A 391 20.14 12.80 11.17
C ALA A 391 20.81 13.26 9.87
N ALA A 392 20.16 14.15 9.13
CA ALA A 392 20.63 14.67 7.83
C ALA A 392 21.53 15.93 7.92
N VAL A 393 21.83 16.42 9.11
CA VAL A 393 22.68 17.62 9.37
C VAL A 393 24.12 17.18 9.81
#